data_e2d5130e314478b43ee1c223594d904c
#
_entry.id   e2d5130e314478b43ee1c223594d904c
#
_cell.length_a   1.000
_cell.length_b   1.000
_cell.length_c   1.000
_cell.angle_alpha   90.00
_cell.angle_beta   90.00
_cell.angle_gamma   90.00
#
_symmetry.space_group_name_H-M   'P 1'
#
loop_
_entity.id
_entity.type
_entity.pdbx_description
1 polymer ?
#
loop_
_entity_poly.entity_id
_entity_poly.type
_entity_poly.pdbx_seq_one_letter_code
_entity_poly.pdbx_strand_id
1 'polypeptide(L)'
;MTSVLVIDDHPIVLKGCRRVLEDAGVQVVLEACDLVSGYRLYHRRHPDVVVIDLNMGAQDLGGLPLIRRIRLRDSRTQILVFSMHDDPAIVTSALEAGASGYLLKDCASDELARAVEQVRAGKPYLSHRVAIQVALRQSNPQPDSLANLTQREIQTLTLLSQGRSYDLIAAELGVTYKTVVNASYQLRLKLGVRSLPELILKAIELFPRRT
;
A
#
# COMPACT_ATOMS: atom_id res chain seq x y z
N MET A 1 -20.55 -14.92 -14.28
CA MET A 1 -20.42 -13.54 -14.82
C MET A 1 -19.33 -12.88 -14.01
N THR A 2 -18.18 -12.49 -14.59
CA THR A 2 -17.06 -11.93 -13.84
C THR A 2 -17.27 -10.43 -13.63
N SER A 3 -17.19 -9.99 -12.36
CA SER A 3 -17.35 -8.60 -11.95
C SER A 3 -16.11 -8.10 -11.21
N VAL A 4 -15.58 -6.95 -11.63
CA VAL A 4 -14.39 -6.31 -11.07
C VAL A 4 -14.72 -4.88 -10.65
N LEU A 5 -14.34 -4.50 -9.44
CA LEU A 5 -14.39 -3.11 -8.97
C LEU A 5 -12.97 -2.55 -8.94
N VAL A 6 -12.73 -1.48 -9.68
CA VAL A 6 -11.47 -0.73 -9.67
C VAL A 6 -11.63 0.52 -8.81
N ILE A 7 -10.72 0.74 -7.86
CA ILE A 7 -10.72 1.87 -6.94
C ILE A 7 -9.38 2.60 -7.07
N ASP A 8 -9.41 3.79 -7.68
CA ASP A 8 -8.21 4.61 -7.96
C ASP A 8 -8.63 6.08 -8.12
N ASP A 9 -7.89 7.01 -7.54
CA ASP A 9 -8.21 8.45 -7.63
C ASP A 9 -7.70 9.11 -8.92
N HIS A 10 -7.01 8.35 -9.78
CA HIS A 10 -6.55 8.81 -11.08
C HIS A 10 -7.49 8.36 -12.22
N PRO A 11 -8.25 9.30 -12.84
CA PRO A 11 -9.23 8.93 -13.86
C PRO A 11 -8.64 8.20 -15.09
N ILE A 12 -7.37 8.49 -15.42
CA ILE A 12 -6.70 7.83 -16.54
C ILE A 12 -6.41 6.36 -16.24
N VAL A 13 -6.10 6.03 -14.99
CA VAL A 13 -5.88 4.65 -14.53
C VAL A 13 -7.20 3.89 -14.57
N LEU A 14 -8.29 4.46 -14.06
CA LEU A 14 -9.62 3.85 -14.12
C LEU A 14 -10.01 3.48 -15.55
N LYS A 15 -9.89 4.43 -16.48
CA LYS A 15 -10.20 4.19 -17.92
C LYS A 15 -9.29 3.12 -18.53
N GLY A 16 -8.00 3.15 -18.22
CA GLY A 16 -7.04 2.16 -18.68
C GLY A 16 -7.37 0.76 -18.17
N CYS A 17 -7.62 0.62 -16.86
CA CYS A 17 -8.03 -0.65 -16.26
C CYS A 17 -9.33 -1.18 -16.86
N ARG A 18 -10.35 -0.33 -17.02
CA ARG A 18 -11.61 -0.71 -17.66
C ARG A 18 -11.36 -1.31 -19.03
N ARG A 19 -10.63 -0.59 -19.89
CA ARG A 19 -10.34 -1.05 -21.25
C ARG A 19 -9.66 -2.41 -21.28
N VAL A 20 -8.60 -2.56 -20.49
CA VAL A 20 -7.84 -3.82 -20.40
C VAL A 20 -8.71 -4.98 -19.92
N LEU A 21 -9.55 -4.75 -18.90
CA LEU A 21 -10.40 -5.78 -18.32
C LEU A 21 -11.55 -6.16 -19.26
N GLU A 22 -12.17 -5.20 -19.96
CA GLU A 22 -13.22 -5.46 -20.94
C GLU A 22 -12.66 -6.22 -22.15
N ASP A 23 -11.47 -5.84 -22.66
CA ASP A 23 -10.79 -6.54 -23.74
C ASP A 23 -10.40 -7.98 -23.33
N ALA A 24 -10.16 -8.24 -22.05
CA ALA A 24 -9.93 -9.58 -21.49
C ALA A 24 -11.22 -10.36 -21.16
N GLY A 25 -12.40 -9.83 -21.50
CA GLY A 25 -13.69 -10.51 -21.35
C GLY A 25 -14.36 -10.39 -19.98
N VAL A 26 -13.94 -9.43 -19.14
CA VAL A 26 -14.65 -9.10 -17.89
C VAL A 26 -15.99 -8.43 -18.24
N GLN A 27 -17.11 -9.02 -17.79
CA GLN A 27 -18.45 -8.57 -18.17
C GLN A 27 -18.92 -7.32 -17.44
N VAL A 28 -18.46 -7.12 -16.19
CA VAL A 28 -18.85 -5.98 -15.36
C VAL A 28 -17.62 -5.34 -14.75
N VAL A 29 -17.29 -4.12 -15.20
CA VAL A 29 -16.24 -3.30 -14.59
C VAL A 29 -16.87 -2.10 -13.89
N LEU A 30 -16.74 -2.04 -12.58
CA LEU A 30 -17.20 -0.93 -11.74
C LEU A 30 -15.99 -0.04 -11.40
N GLU A 31 -16.22 1.26 -11.28
CA GLU A 31 -15.17 2.24 -10.99
C GLU A 31 -15.55 3.10 -9.78
N ALA A 32 -14.57 3.42 -8.97
CA ALA A 32 -14.68 4.40 -7.89
C ALA A 32 -13.41 5.25 -7.82
N CYS A 33 -13.59 6.57 -7.68
CA CYS A 33 -12.47 7.53 -7.59
C CYS A 33 -12.08 7.87 -6.14
N ASP A 34 -12.70 7.26 -5.15
CA ASP A 34 -12.39 7.43 -3.74
C ASP A 34 -12.74 6.19 -2.91
N LEU A 35 -12.14 6.07 -1.73
CA LEU A 35 -12.32 4.91 -0.85
C LEU A 35 -13.76 4.75 -0.33
N VAL A 36 -14.49 5.85 -0.14
CA VAL A 36 -15.87 5.83 0.39
C VAL A 36 -16.83 5.30 -0.66
N SER A 37 -16.74 5.84 -1.88
CA SER A 37 -17.54 5.36 -3.02
C SER A 37 -17.19 3.93 -3.38
N GLY A 38 -15.89 3.57 -3.35
CA GLY A 38 -15.41 2.21 -3.54
C GLY A 38 -16.02 1.23 -2.54
N TYR A 39 -15.98 1.56 -1.25
CA TYR A 39 -16.59 0.72 -0.22
C TYR A 39 -18.11 0.59 -0.37
N ARG A 40 -18.81 1.68 -0.75
CA ARG A 40 -20.27 1.64 -1.04
C ARG A 40 -20.60 0.74 -2.23
N LEU A 41 -19.84 0.84 -3.32
CA LEU A 41 -20.01 -0.01 -4.50
C LEU A 41 -19.73 -1.47 -4.18
N TYR A 42 -18.64 -1.76 -3.46
CA TYR A 42 -18.32 -3.09 -2.98
C TYR A 42 -19.52 -3.72 -2.23
N HIS A 43 -20.07 -3.01 -1.23
CA HIS A 43 -21.21 -3.50 -0.45
C HIS A 43 -22.49 -3.69 -1.25
N ARG A 44 -22.70 -2.89 -2.28
CA ARG A 44 -23.92 -2.95 -3.10
C ARG A 44 -23.85 -4.02 -4.19
N ARG A 45 -22.66 -4.24 -4.72
CA ARG A 45 -22.47 -5.04 -5.95
C ARG A 45 -21.79 -6.39 -5.72
N HIS A 46 -21.13 -6.55 -4.58
CA HIS A 46 -20.39 -7.77 -4.24
C HIS A 46 -19.51 -8.29 -5.40
N PRO A 47 -18.52 -7.51 -5.86
CA PRO A 47 -17.69 -7.90 -6.99
C PRO A 47 -16.83 -9.14 -6.65
N ASP A 48 -16.51 -9.94 -7.67
CA ASP A 48 -15.62 -11.09 -7.52
C ASP A 48 -14.20 -10.66 -7.16
N VAL A 49 -13.73 -9.55 -7.76
CA VAL A 49 -12.41 -8.98 -7.54
C VAL A 49 -12.51 -7.48 -7.27
N VAL A 50 -11.75 -7.00 -6.29
CA VAL A 50 -11.50 -5.58 -6.06
C VAL A 50 -10.05 -5.29 -6.44
N VAL A 51 -9.83 -4.41 -7.42
CA VAL A 51 -8.52 -3.83 -7.74
C VAL A 51 -8.42 -2.49 -7.02
N ILE A 52 -7.42 -2.31 -6.17
CA ILE A 52 -7.33 -1.13 -5.31
C ILE A 52 -5.94 -0.49 -5.36
N ASP A 53 -5.90 0.83 -5.57
CA ASP A 53 -4.68 1.60 -5.29
C ASP A 53 -4.51 1.82 -3.79
N LEU A 54 -3.25 1.78 -3.34
CA LEU A 54 -2.92 2.10 -1.95
C LEU A 54 -2.87 3.61 -1.70
N ASN A 55 -2.42 4.39 -2.69
CA ASN A 55 -2.21 5.83 -2.57
C ASN A 55 -3.48 6.63 -2.83
N MET A 56 -4.47 6.49 -1.98
CA MET A 56 -5.75 7.17 -2.15
C MET A 56 -6.08 8.11 -1.00
N GLY A 57 -6.58 9.29 -1.35
CA GLY A 57 -7.08 10.26 -0.39
C GLY A 57 -5.98 11.12 0.25
N ALA A 58 -6.28 11.67 1.44
CA ALA A 58 -5.39 12.59 2.14
C ALA A 58 -4.20 11.92 2.84
N GLN A 59 -4.21 10.58 2.95
CA GLN A 59 -3.17 9.79 3.62
C GLN A 59 -2.54 8.83 2.62
N ASP A 60 -1.20 8.73 2.64
CA ASP A 60 -0.53 7.65 1.92
C ASP A 60 -0.99 6.30 2.46
N LEU A 61 -1.11 5.33 1.55
CA LEU A 61 -1.59 3.99 1.87
C LEU A 61 -3.01 3.92 2.46
N GLY A 62 -3.87 4.92 2.14
CA GLY A 62 -5.27 4.93 2.54
C GLY A 62 -6.06 3.69 2.08
N GLY A 63 -5.56 2.94 1.09
CA GLY A 63 -6.14 1.67 0.66
C GLY A 63 -6.02 0.54 1.68
N LEU A 64 -4.97 0.50 2.52
CA LEU A 64 -4.77 -0.58 3.50
C LEU A 64 -5.91 -0.71 4.53
N PRO A 65 -6.39 0.38 5.17
CA PRO A 65 -7.57 0.32 6.04
C PRO A 65 -8.82 -0.25 5.34
N LEU A 66 -9.01 0.07 4.05
CA LEU A 66 -10.13 -0.46 3.29
C LEU A 66 -10.01 -1.96 3.06
N ILE A 67 -8.83 -2.47 2.71
CA ILE A 67 -8.56 -3.90 2.58
C ILE A 67 -8.91 -4.63 3.87
N ARG A 68 -8.38 -4.16 5.01
CA ARG A 68 -8.69 -4.73 6.34
C ARG A 68 -10.19 -4.72 6.65
N ARG A 69 -10.85 -3.62 6.35
CA ARG A 69 -12.29 -3.46 6.59
C ARG A 69 -13.13 -4.43 5.76
N ILE A 70 -12.75 -4.69 4.51
CA ILE A 70 -13.39 -5.71 3.68
C ILE A 70 -13.17 -7.09 4.30
N ARG A 71 -11.92 -7.44 4.63
CA ARG A 71 -11.55 -8.75 5.17
C ARG A 71 -12.20 -9.09 6.50
N LEU A 72 -12.47 -8.12 7.36
CA LEU A 72 -13.21 -8.34 8.62
C LEU A 72 -14.60 -8.96 8.43
N ARG A 73 -15.18 -8.83 7.24
CA ARG A 73 -16.57 -9.27 6.95
C ARG A 73 -16.68 -10.23 5.78
N ASP A 74 -15.66 -10.28 4.92
CA ASP A 74 -15.67 -11.05 3.69
C ASP A 74 -14.28 -11.62 3.38
N SER A 75 -14.20 -12.96 3.44
CA SER A 75 -13.02 -13.72 3.06
C SER A 75 -13.04 -14.19 1.59
N ARG A 76 -14.15 -14.02 0.88
CA ARG A 76 -14.37 -14.57 -0.48
C ARG A 76 -13.93 -13.63 -1.58
N THR A 77 -14.33 -12.36 -1.49
CA THR A 77 -13.93 -11.35 -2.51
C THR A 77 -12.41 -11.30 -2.62
N GLN A 78 -11.90 -11.42 -3.83
CA GLN A 78 -10.46 -11.33 -4.07
C GLN A 78 -10.03 -9.86 -4.12
N ILE A 79 -8.88 -9.55 -3.55
CA ILE A 79 -8.37 -8.18 -3.50
C ILE A 79 -6.98 -8.14 -4.14
N LEU A 80 -6.88 -7.46 -5.28
CA LEU A 80 -5.62 -7.20 -5.96
C LEU A 80 -5.19 -5.75 -5.69
N VAL A 81 -4.05 -5.57 -5.06
CA VAL A 81 -3.43 -4.24 -4.95
C VAL A 81 -2.79 -3.88 -6.28
N PHE A 82 -3.03 -2.65 -6.77
CA PHE A 82 -2.46 -2.09 -7.99
C PHE A 82 -1.85 -0.72 -7.67
N SER A 83 -0.53 -0.66 -7.46
CA SER A 83 0.14 0.50 -6.87
C SER A 83 1.47 0.84 -7.52
N MET A 84 1.94 2.08 -7.34
CA MET A 84 3.30 2.49 -7.73
C MET A 84 4.37 2.07 -6.72
N HIS A 85 3.98 1.59 -5.52
CA HIS A 85 4.94 1.21 -4.49
C HIS A 85 5.50 -0.18 -4.72
N ASP A 86 6.83 -0.31 -4.73
CA ASP A 86 7.56 -1.57 -4.80
C ASP A 86 8.30 -1.92 -3.50
N ASP A 87 8.16 -1.09 -2.45
CA ASP A 87 8.78 -1.35 -1.15
C ASP A 87 8.26 -2.66 -0.53
N PRO A 88 9.14 -3.64 -0.24
CA PRO A 88 8.73 -4.92 0.34
C PRO A 88 7.94 -4.82 1.65
N ALA A 89 8.15 -3.74 2.45
CA ALA A 89 7.39 -3.54 3.68
C ALA A 89 5.92 -3.19 3.38
N ILE A 90 5.69 -2.37 2.36
CA ILE A 90 4.35 -2.00 1.91
C ILE A 90 3.65 -3.22 1.32
N VAL A 91 4.34 -3.97 0.48
CA VAL A 91 3.82 -5.22 -0.10
C VAL A 91 3.41 -6.20 1.01
N THR A 92 4.31 -6.46 1.97
CA THR A 92 4.02 -7.34 3.10
C THR A 92 2.81 -6.85 3.89
N SER A 93 2.74 -5.55 4.19
CA SER A 93 1.60 -4.96 4.91
C SER A 93 0.27 -5.10 4.16
N ALA A 94 0.30 -5.04 2.81
CA ALA A 94 -0.89 -5.26 2.00
C ALA A 94 -1.35 -6.73 2.02
N LEU A 95 -0.41 -7.67 1.94
CA LEU A 95 -0.70 -9.11 2.05
C LEU A 95 -1.23 -9.47 3.45
N GLU A 96 -0.61 -8.95 4.51
CA GLU A 96 -1.07 -9.11 5.90
C GLU A 96 -2.44 -8.46 6.15
N ALA A 97 -2.76 -7.37 5.45
CA ALA A 97 -4.08 -6.77 5.48
C ALA A 97 -5.15 -7.65 4.81
N GLY A 98 -4.73 -8.66 4.05
CA GLY A 98 -5.59 -9.64 3.39
C GLY A 98 -5.72 -9.44 1.88
N ALA A 99 -4.79 -8.76 1.23
CA ALA A 99 -4.72 -8.74 -0.24
C ALA A 99 -4.41 -10.14 -0.77
N SER A 100 -5.09 -10.53 -1.86
CA SER A 100 -4.87 -11.79 -2.57
C SER A 100 -3.73 -11.69 -3.58
N GLY A 101 -3.33 -10.47 -3.94
CA GLY A 101 -2.23 -10.23 -4.87
C GLY A 101 -1.75 -8.79 -4.86
N TYR A 102 -0.59 -8.58 -5.49
CA TYR A 102 0.06 -7.28 -5.61
C TYR A 102 0.67 -7.11 -7.00
N LEU A 103 0.29 -6.03 -7.67
CA LEU A 103 0.75 -5.68 -9.02
C LEU A 103 1.23 -4.22 -9.03
N LEU A 104 2.33 -3.96 -9.71
CA LEU A 104 2.84 -2.60 -9.89
C LEU A 104 2.16 -1.92 -11.09
N LYS A 105 1.89 -0.62 -10.98
CA LYS A 105 1.25 0.18 -12.05
C LYS A 105 2.15 0.40 -13.28
N ASP A 106 3.44 0.12 -13.18
CA ASP A 106 4.41 0.15 -14.29
C ASP A 106 4.46 -1.15 -15.12
N CYS A 107 3.55 -2.09 -14.85
CA CYS A 107 3.45 -3.36 -15.55
C CYS A 107 2.89 -3.21 -16.98
N ALA A 108 3.08 -4.23 -17.80
CA ALA A 108 2.43 -4.33 -19.11
C ALA A 108 0.91 -4.52 -18.96
N SER A 109 0.12 -3.98 -19.92
CA SER A 109 -1.35 -3.98 -19.85
C SER A 109 -1.96 -5.38 -19.71
N ASP A 110 -1.34 -6.39 -20.35
CA ASP A 110 -1.80 -7.79 -20.29
C ASP A 110 -1.55 -8.44 -18.93
N GLU A 111 -0.63 -7.89 -18.13
CA GLU A 111 -0.32 -8.39 -16.80
C GLU A 111 -1.47 -8.12 -15.82
N LEU A 112 -2.15 -6.98 -15.91
CA LEU A 112 -3.34 -6.69 -15.10
C LEU A 112 -4.45 -7.72 -15.33
N ALA A 113 -4.74 -8.04 -16.59
CA ALA A 113 -5.77 -9.03 -16.93
C ALA A 113 -5.42 -10.42 -16.37
N ARG A 114 -4.16 -10.86 -16.53
CA ARG A 114 -3.66 -12.13 -15.97
C ARG A 114 -3.72 -12.15 -14.43
N ALA A 115 -3.33 -11.06 -13.78
CA ALA A 115 -3.39 -10.96 -12.33
C ALA A 115 -4.82 -11.07 -11.79
N VAL A 116 -5.77 -10.35 -12.41
CA VAL A 116 -7.19 -10.42 -12.05
C VAL A 116 -7.74 -11.83 -12.22
N GLU A 117 -7.46 -12.49 -13.35
CA GLU A 117 -7.93 -13.87 -13.58
C GLU A 117 -7.32 -14.85 -12.58
N GLN A 118 -6.05 -14.71 -12.24
CA GLN A 118 -5.38 -15.58 -11.30
C GLN A 118 -5.94 -15.43 -9.87
N VAL A 119 -6.11 -14.17 -9.39
CA VAL A 119 -6.68 -13.96 -8.05
C VAL A 119 -8.15 -14.37 -8.01
N ARG A 120 -8.92 -14.14 -9.08
CA ARG A 120 -10.30 -14.62 -9.21
C ARG A 120 -10.39 -16.14 -9.04
N ALA A 121 -9.42 -16.88 -9.57
CA ALA A 121 -9.32 -18.32 -9.41
C ALA A 121 -8.85 -18.77 -8.00
N GLY A 122 -8.71 -17.83 -7.05
CA GLY A 122 -8.25 -18.09 -5.69
C GLY A 122 -6.74 -18.34 -5.58
N LYS A 123 -5.97 -18.05 -6.63
CA LYS A 123 -4.52 -18.20 -6.64
C LYS A 123 -3.87 -16.84 -6.32
N PRO A 124 -2.88 -16.78 -5.42
CA PRO A 124 -2.17 -15.53 -5.15
C PRO A 124 -1.42 -15.03 -6.39
N TYR A 125 -1.31 -13.71 -6.54
CA TYR A 125 -0.53 -13.09 -7.61
C TYR A 125 0.45 -12.07 -7.05
N LEU A 126 1.73 -12.24 -7.39
CA LEU A 126 2.75 -11.22 -7.20
C LEU A 126 3.49 -11.05 -8.52
N SER A 127 3.68 -9.81 -8.97
CA SER A 127 4.57 -9.58 -10.11
C SER A 127 5.97 -10.11 -9.79
N HIS A 128 6.69 -10.59 -10.79
CA HIS A 128 8.01 -11.22 -10.59
C HIS A 128 8.97 -10.33 -9.80
N ARG A 129 9.01 -9.04 -10.11
CA ARG A 129 9.84 -8.05 -9.42
C ARG A 129 9.49 -7.96 -7.92
N VAL A 130 8.21 -7.89 -7.59
CA VAL A 130 7.72 -7.84 -6.21
C VAL A 130 8.03 -9.12 -5.46
N ALA A 131 7.81 -10.27 -6.09
CA ALA A 131 8.09 -11.58 -5.47
C ALA A 131 9.57 -11.74 -5.08
N ILE A 132 10.49 -11.33 -5.95
CA ILE A 132 11.94 -11.35 -5.66
C ILE A 132 12.26 -10.45 -4.46
N GLN A 133 11.75 -9.22 -4.44
CA GLN A 133 12.04 -8.27 -3.37
C GLN A 133 11.53 -8.75 -2.01
N VAL A 134 10.33 -9.32 -1.97
CA VAL A 134 9.76 -9.91 -0.75
C VAL A 134 10.57 -11.12 -0.29
N ALA A 135 10.97 -12.01 -1.21
CA ALA A 135 11.78 -13.19 -0.90
C ALA A 135 13.17 -12.82 -0.36
N LEU A 136 13.84 -11.84 -0.97
CA LEU A 136 15.15 -11.36 -0.51
C LEU A 136 15.06 -10.75 0.90
N ARG A 137 13.98 -10.02 1.21
CA ARG A 137 13.75 -9.47 2.55
C ARG A 137 13.50 -10.57 3.58
N GLN A 138 12.75 -11.60 3.24
CA GLN A 138 12.49 -12.75 4.12
C GLN A 138 13.75 -13.58 4.39
N SER A 139 14.62 -13.71 3.38
CA SER A 139 15.88 -14.45 3.48
C SER A 139 16.96 -13.69 4.28
N ASN A 140 16.84 -12.38 4.39
CA ASN A 140 17.76 -11.55 5.15
C ASN A 140 16.98 -10.56 6.05
N PRO A 141 16.32 -11.07 7.10
CA PRO A 141 15.63 -10.23 8.05
C PRO A 141 16.66 -9.41 8.82
N GLN A 142 16.97 -8.23 8.32
CA GLN A 142 17.66 -7.21 9.11
C GLN A 142 16.59 -6.33 9.76
N PRO A 143 16.21 -6.59 11.03
CA PRO A 143 15.09 -5.91 11.68
C PRO A 143 15.34 -4.42 11.94
N ASP A 144 16.58 -3.96 11.94
CA ASP A 144 16.95 -2.65 12.51
C ASP A 144 18.01 -1.87 11.70
N SER A 145 18.19 -2.15 10.43
CA SER A 145 19.26 -1.52 9.67
C SER A 145 18.82 -0.14 9.15
N LEU A 146 19.46 0.93 9.65
CA LEU A 146 19.43 2.28 9.09
C LEU A 146 19.76 2.29 7.59
N ALA A 147 20.42 1.24 7.08
CA ALA A 147 20.77 1.08 5.67
C ALA A 147 19.56 0.99 4.72
N ASN A 148 18.39 0.63 5.24
CA ASN A 148 17.14 0.54 4.46
C ASN A 148 16.34 1.85 4.49
N LEU A 149 16.82 2.88 5.18
CA LEU A 149 16.15 4.17 5.26
C LEU A 149 16.78 5.16 4.26
N THR A 150 15.93 5.91 3.58
CA THR A 150 16.38 7.05 2.78
C THR A 150 16.97 8.12 3.69
N GLN A 151 17.81 9.00 3.15
CA GLN A 151 18.39 10.12 3.89
C GLN A 151 17.30 10.98 4.56
N ARG A 152 16.16 11.16 3.91
CA ARG A 152 15.02 11.92 4.43
C ARG A 152 14.29 11.22 5.57
N GLU A 153 14.16 9.90 5.50
CA GLU A 153 13.63 9.08 6.60
C GLU A 153 14.55 9.09 7.81
N ILE A 154 15.86 9.04 7.60
CA ILE A 154 16.87 9.16 8.67
C ILE A 154 16.76 10.53 9.34
N GLN A 155 16.66 11.63 8.57
CA GLN A 155 16.46 12.98 9.10
C GLN A 155 15.17 13.07 9.94
N THR A 156 14.06 12.57 9.40
CA THR A 156 12.77 12.55 10.11
C THR A 156 12.86 11.74 11.40
N LEU A 157 13.49 10.56 11.37
CA LEU A 157 13.65 9.70 12.53
C LEU A 157 14.55 10.35 13.60
N THR A 158 15.62 11.01 13.18
CA THR A 158 16.52 11.78 14.07
C THR A 158 15.77 12.90 14.78
N LEU A 159 14.93 13.66 14.07
CA LEU A 159 14.14 14.74 14.65
C LEU A 159 13.04 14.21 15.59
N LEU A 160 12.47 13.05 15.28
CA LEU A 160 11.54 12.35 16.18
C LEU A 160 12.23 11.91 17.48
N SER A 161 13.48 11.43 17.42
CA SER A 161 14.26 11.06 18.63
C SER A 161 14.53 12.26 19.54
N GLN A 162 14.53 13.46 18.99
CA GLN A 162 14.68 14.72 19.71
C GLN A 162 13.37 15.22 20.33
N GLY A 163 12.24 14.54 20.07
CA GLY A 163 10.91 14.92 20.57
C GLY A 163 10.28 16.08 19.78
N ARG A 164 10.72 16.33 18.56
CA ARG A 164 10.12 17.36 17.70
C ARG A 164 8.71 16.95 17.26
N SER A 165 7.78 17.90 17.24
CA SER A 165 6.46 17.69 16.65
C SER A 165 6.53 17.63 15.14
N TYR A 166 5.53 17.06 14.49
CA TYR A 166 5.46 16.97 13.02
C TYR A 166 5.48 18.34 12.35
N ASP A 167 4.89 19.38 12.97
CA ASP A 167 4.93 20.75 12.45
C ASP A 167 6.35 21.31 12.45
N LEU A 168 7.10 21.08 13.55
CA LEU A 168 8.50 21.51 13.65
C LEU A 168 9.38 20.76 12.66
N ILE A 169 9.17 19.45 12.50
CA ILE A 169 9.90 18.62 11.53
C ILE A 169 9.60 19.10 10.10
N ALA A 170 8.34 19.39 9.80
CA ALA A 170 7.93 19.90 8.50
C ALA A 170 8.63 21.24 8.17
N ALA A 171 8.64 22.16 9.13
CA ALA A 171 9.31 23.45 8.99
C ALA A 171 10.83 23.29 8.80
N GLU A 172 11.48 22.44 9.60
CA GLU A 172 12.93 22.23 9.57
C GLU A 172 13.41 21.54 8.28
N LEU A 173 12.61 20.59 7.77
CA LEU A 173 12.91 19.87 6.52
C LEU A 173 12.41 20.57 5.26
N GLY A 174 11.70 21.70 5.38
CA GLY A 174 11.14 22.44 4.24
C GLY A 174 10.07 21.65 3.47
N VAL A 175 9.24 20.88 4.19
CA VAL A 175 8.19 20.03 3.61
C VAL A 175 6.82 20.32 4.24
N THR A 176 5.77 19.71 3.70
CA THR A 176 4.45 19.82 4.29
C THR A 176 4.29 18.89 5.51
N TYR A 177 3.39 19.24 6.44
CA TYR A 177 2.99 18.37 7.56
C TYR A 177 2.61 16.98 7.07
N LYS A 178 1.85 16.89 5.97
CA LYS A 178 1.45 15.64 5.33
C LYS A 178 2.66 14.77 4.94
N THR A 179 3.70 15.39 4.39
CA THR A 179 4.94 14.67 4.03
C THR A 179 5.61 14.02 5.24
N VAL A 180 5.61 14.70 6.40
CA VAL A 180 6.18 14.15 7.64
C VAL A 180 5.33 13.01 8.19
N VAL A 181 4.00 13.15 8.17
CA VAL A 181 3.07 12.08 8.56
C VAL A 181 3.32 10.83 7.74
N ASN A 182 3.48 11.00 6.42
CA ASN A 182 3.75 9.90 5.50
C ASN A 182 5.10 9.24 5.76
N ALA A 183 6.15 10.04 5.93
CA ALA A 183 7.48 9.54 6.28
C ALA A 183 7.45 8.76 7.61
N SER A 184 6.73 9.26 8.62
CA SER A 184 6.55 8.57 9.89
C SER A 184 5.78 7.24 9.74
N TYR A 185 4.81 7.17 8.85
CA TYR A 185 4.11 5.93 8.54
C TYR A 185 5.05 4.91 7.88
N GLN A 186 5.81 5.33 6.86
CA GLN A 186 6.81 4.49 6.19
C GLN A 186 7.87 3.98 7.17
N LEU A 187 8.36 4.85 8.04
CA LEU A 187 9.30 4.47 9.10
C LEU A 187 8.74 3.39 10.02
N ARG A 188 7.46 3.48 10.40
CA ARG A 188 6.81 2.44 11.22
C ARG A 188 6.78 1.10 10.51
N LEU A 189 6.46 1.09 9.22
CA LEU A 189 6.45 -0.13 8.41
C LEU A 189 7.85 -0.72 8.28
N LYS A 190 8.86 0.12 7.96
CA LYS A 190 10.25 -0.33 7.76
C LYS A 190 10.91 -0.82 9.04
N LEU A 191 10.57 -0.22 10.18
CA LEU A 191 11.13 -0.55 11.49
C LEU A 191 10.29 -1.58 12.27
N GLY A 192 9.16 -2.03 11.70
CA GLY A 192 8.31 -3.07 12.30
C GLY A 192 7.56 -2.61 13.56
N VAL A 193 7.34 -1.29 13.75
CA VAL A 193 6.63 -0.74 14.91
C VAL A 193 5.20 -0.34 14.56
N ARG A 194 4.28 -0.47 15.53
CA ARG A 194 2.82 -0.34 15.28
C ARG A 194 2.27 1.04 15.55
N SER A 195 2.93 1.83 16.37
CA SER A 195 2.44 3.13 16.84
C SER A 195 3.50 4.22 16.77
N LEU A 196 3.08 5.48 16.80
CA LEU A 196 4.02 6.61 16.88
C LEU A 196 4.86 6.61 18.16
N PRO A 197 4.31 6.31 19.37
CA PRO A 197 5.14 6.15 20.55
C PRO A 197 6.23 5.09 20.40
N GLU A 198 5.90 3.93 19.82
CA GLU A 198 6.91 2.89 19.55
C GLU A 198 7.98 3.37 18.57
N LEU A 199 7.58 4.13 17.52
CA LEU A 199 8.54 4.72 16.58
C LEU A 199 9.48 5.70 17.28
N ILE A 200 8.97 6.54 18.18
CA ILE A 200 9.78 7.50 18.94
C ILE A 200 10.76 6.76 19.86
N LEU A 201 10.32 5.71 20.57
CA LEU A 201 11.20 4.88 21.40
C LEU A 201 12.31 4.25 20.55
N LYS A 202 11.94 3.69 19.39
CA LYS A 202 12.92 3.11 18.47
C LYS A 202 13.89 4.15 17.91
N ALA A 203 13.40 5.36 17.62
CA ALA A 203 14.25 6.48 17.21
C ALA A 203 15.27 6.87 18.30
N ILE A 204 14.86 6.89 19.58
CA ILE A 204 15.75 7.19 20.69
C ILE A 204 16.82 6.09 20.84
N GLU A 205 16.47 4.83 20.68
CA GLU A 205 17.42 3.70 20.70
C GLU A 205 18.48 3.82 19.58
N LEU A 206 18.04 4.17 18.36
CA LEU A 206 18.92 4.28 17.20
C LEU A 206 19.77 5.57 17.19
N PHE A 207 19.26 6.63 17.79
CA PHE A 207 19.93 7.94 17.88
C PHE A 207 19.99 8.42 19.34
N PRO A 208 20.78 7.77 20.19
CA PRO A 208 20.90 8.18 21.59
C PRO A 208 21.47 9.60 21.67
N ARG A 209 20.87 10.45 22.51
CA ARG A 209 21.42 11.78 22.79
C ARG A 209 22.80 11.60 23.37
N ARG A 210 23.83 12.11 22.72
CA ARG A 210 25.12 12.30 23.36
C ARG A 210 24.93 13.43 24.39
N THR A 211 24.94 13.05 25.66
CA THR A 211 25.07 13.98 26.79
C THR A 211 26.43 14.66 26.74
#